data_70e54d5b3295e68f655349e0adf8e1c2
#
_entry.id   70e54d5b3295e68f655349e0adf8e1c2
#
_cell.length_a   1.000
_cell.length_b   1.000
_cell.length_c   1.000
_cell.angle_alpha   90.00
_cell.angle_beta   90.00
_cell.angle_gamma   90.00
#
_symmetry.space_group_name_H-M   'P 1'
#
loop_
_entity.id
_entity.type
_entity.pdbx_description
1 polymer ?
#
loop_
_entity_poly.entity_id
_entity_poly.type
_entity_poly.pdbx_seq_one_letter_code
_entity_poly.pdbx_strand_id
1 'polypeptide(L)'
;MSQNSYLYAFCLVFLAGIFWSFGALTVRYMVDGHQYVFQYLFYRGITISVILLIYLFLREGFTFYKNFLKIGVSSILGGLFLATAFTGFIFSITMTTAAVTLFMLAAMPFIAAIVGYFVLGEILKKSTLIAMVVAFIGVCVMIINDSISGTALGAIIGFISATGFALYTVTIRWKPETPKFTTVVLAGLFLSLIHI
;
A
#
# COMPACT_ATOMS: atom_id res chain seq x y z
N MET A 1 2.39 18.15 -19.35
CA MET A 1 2.26 18.63 -17.96
C MET A 1 3.16 19.84 -17.80
N SER A 2 2.68 20.94 -17.22
CA SER A 2 3.52 22.09 -16.92
C SER A 2 4.54 21.75 -15.84
N GLN A 3 5.70 22.40 -15.84
CA GLN A 3 6.77 22.19 -14.85
C GLN A 3 6.26 22.35 -13.39
N ASN A 4 5.34 23.26 -13.17
CA ASN A 4 4.68 23.48 -11.86
C ASN A 4 3.81 22.29 -11.42
N SER A 5 3.13 21.62 -12.37
CA SER A 5 2.32 20.43 -12.09
C SER A 5 3.18 19.24 -11.67
N TYR A 6 4.39 19.12 -12.24
CA TYR A 6 5.34 18.06 -11.88
C TYR A 6 5.91 18.26 -10.47
N LEU A 7 6.32 19.50 -10.16
CA LEU A 7 6.84 19.85 -8.83
C LEU A 7 5.78 19.63 -7.73
N TYR A 8 4.54 20.03 -8.00
CA TYR A 8 3.43 19.81 -7.08
C TYR A 8 3.19 18.32 -6.81
N ALA A 9 3.15 17.50 -7.87
CA ALA A 9 3.00 16.04 -7.73
C ALA A 9 4.17 15.42 -6.94
N PHE A 10 5.40 15.87 -7.18
CA PHE A 10 6.58 15.43 -6.44
C PHE A 10 6.48 15.76 -4.95
N CYS A 11 6.10 17.00 -4.59
CA CYS A 11 5.92 17.41 -3.20
C CYS A 11 4.84 16.58 -2.50
N LEU A 12 3.72 16.29 -3.18
CA LEU A 12 2.67 15.45 -2.60
C LEU A 12 3.14 14.01 -2.33
N VAL A 13 3.89 13.42 -3.26
CA VAL A 13 4.43 12.05 -3.08
C VAL A 13 5.47 12.04 -1.95
N PHE A 14 6.31 13.06 -1.86
CA PHE A 14 7.31 13.19 -0.80
C PHE A 14 6.65 13.33 0.58
N LEU A 15 5.64 14.19 0.71
CA LEU A 15 4.85 14.33 1.94
C LEU A 15 4.14 13.03 2.31
N ALA A 16 3.55 12.33 1.34
CA ALA A 16 2.91 11.03 1.56
C ALA A 16 3.92 10.01 2.12
N GLY A 17 5.17 10.01 1.63
CA GLY A 17 6.24 9.17 2.15
C GLY A 17 6.60 9.49 3.61
N ILE A 18 6.69 10.77 3.96
CA ILE A 18 6.91 11.21 5.36
C ILE A 18 5.78 10.71 6.26
N PHE A 19 4.51 10.95 5.88
CA PHE A 19 3.38 10.48 6.68
C PHE A 19 3.32 8.96 6.79
N TRP A 20 3.70 8.24 5.74
CA TRP A 20 3.78 6.77 5.79
C TRP A 20 4.81 6.27 6.80
N SER A 21 5.95 6.95 6.93
CA SER A 21 7.00 6.60 7.89
C SER A 21 6.51 6.59 9.33
N PHE A 22 5.58 7.50 9.68
CA PHE A 22 4.97 7.52 11.01
C PHE A 22 4.08 6.31 11.29
N GLY A 23 3.53 5.65 10.27
CA GLY A 23 2.71 4.45 10.43
C GLY A 23 3.48 3.29 11.06
N ALA A 24 4.72 3.09 10.66
CA ALA A 24 5.59 2.06 11.24
C ALA A 24 5.95 2.35 12.71
N LEU A 25 6.24 3.62 13.01
CA LEU A 25 6.51 4.07 14.38
C LEU A 25 5.31 3.85 15.28
N THR A 26 4.12 4.25 14.84
CA THR A 26 2.87 4.11 15.62
C THR A 26 2.65 2.65 16.03
N VAL A 27 2.82 1.70 15.11
CA VAL A 27 2.63 0.27 15.41
C VAL A 27 3.68 -0.24 16.39
N ARG A 28 4.93 0.22 16.27
CA ARG A 28 6.02 -0.22 17.16
C ARG A 28 5.91 0.31 18.58
N TYR A 29 5.37 1.52 18.75
CA TYR A 29 5.14 2.11 20.08
C TYR A 29 3.79 1.72 20.69
N MET A 30 2.98 0.94 19.99
CA MET A 30 1.73 0.40 20.53
C MET A 30 2.03 -0.64 21.60
N VAL A 31 1.57 -0.40 22.83
CA VAL A 31 1.67 -1.36 23.95
C VAL A 31 0.91 -2.62 23.56
N ASP A 32 1.54 -3.80 23.76
CA ASP A 32 0.96 -5.10 23.39
C ASP A 32 0.49 -5.20 21.93
N GLY A 33 1.25 -4.59 21.02
CA GLY A 33 0.90 -4.47 19.60
C GLY A 33 0.47 -5.76 18.92
N HIS A 34 1.01 -6.92 19.35
CA HIS A 34 0.60 -8.24 18.84
C HIS A 34 -0.86 -8.61 19.17
N GLN A 35 -1.36 -8.20 20.35
CA GLN A 35 -2.72 -8.51 20.78
C GLN A 35 -3.77 -7.63 20.11
N TYR A 36 -3.40 -6.39 19.75
CA TYR A 36 -4.32 -5.39 19.25
C TYR A 36 -4.23 -5.14 17.74
N VAL A 37 -3.56 -6.02 16.98
CA VAL A 37 -3.41 -5.87 15.51
C VAL A 37 -4.77 -5.73 14.82
N PHE A 38 -5.73 -6.56 15.18
CA PHE A 38 -7.06 -6.54 14.55
C PHE A 38 -7.83 -5.26 14.87
N GLN A 39 -7.78 -4.78 16.13
CA GLN A 39 -8.40 -3.52 16.53
C GLN A 39 -7.75 -2.34 15.78
N TYR A 40 -6.43 -2.35 15.66
CA TYR A 40 -5.71 -1.33 14.91
C TYR A 40 -6.14 -1.31 13.42
N LEU A 41 -6.22 -2.46 12.78
CA LEU A 41 -6.67 -2.59 11.38
C LEU A 41 -8.11 -2.11 11.22
N PHE A 42 -9.00 -2.46 12.15
CA PHE A 42 -10.39 -2.03 12.17
C PHE A 42 -10.50 -0.50 12.23
N TYR A 43 -9.91 0.13 13.26
CA TYR A 43 -9.97 1.59 13.41
C TYR A 43 -9.31 2.31 12.24
N ARG A 44 -8.19 1.81 11.74
CA ARG A 44 -7.52 2.33 10.55
C ARG A 44 -8.43 2.24 9.32
N GLY A 45 -9.08 1.09 9.11
CA GLY A 45 -10.00 0.87 8.00
C GLY A 45 -11.18 1.82 8.01
N ILE A 46 -11.85 1.96 9.16
CA ILE A 46 -12.96 2.90 9.34
C ILE A 46 -12.48 4.34 9.12
N THR A 47 -11.38 4.73 9.77
CA THR A 47 -10.88 6.11 9.69
C THR A 47 -10.57 6.50 8.24
N ILE A 48 -9.88 5.65 7.48
CA ILE A 48 -9.58 5.90 6.06
C ILE A 48 -10.88 6.01 5.26
N SER A 49 -11.83 5.09 5.48
CA SER A 49 -13.10 5.09 4.76
C SER A 49 -13.92 6.35 5.05
N VAL A 50 -14.04 6.75 6.30
CA VAL A 50 -14.79 7.95 6.72
C VAL A 50 -14.14 9.22 6.15
N ILE A 51 -12.83 9.38 6.29
CA ILE A 51 -12.12 10.55 5.76
C ILE A 51 -12.29 10.66 4.24
N LEU A 52 -12.15 9.56 3.51
CA LEU A 52 -12.31 9.57 2.07
C LEU A 52 -13.76 9.80 1.63
N LEU A 53 -14.75 9.28 2.36
CA LEU A 53 -16.15 9.56 2.10
C LEU A 53 -16.48 11.04 2.32
N ILE A 54 -15.99 11.64 3.41
CA ILE A 54 -16.13 13.09 3.65
C ILE A 54 -15.46 13.89 2.53
N TYR A 55 -14.25 13.51 2.13
CA TYR A 55 -13.52 14.17 1.04
C TYR A 55 -14.30 14.10 -0.28
N LEU A 56 -14.84 12.93 -0.64
CA LEU A 56 -15.65 12.74 -1.85
C LEU A 56 -16.94 13.57 -1.78
N PHE A 57 -17.59 13.60 -0.63
CA PHE A 57 -18.78 14.41 -0.43
C PHE A 57 -18.50 15.91 -0.57
N LEU A 58 -17.43 16.42 0.02
CA LEU A 58 -17.03 17.82 -0.08
C LEU A 58 -16.64 18.23 -1.51
N ARG A 59 -16.04 17.29 -2.27
CA ARG A 59 -15.60 17.54 -3.65
C ARG A 59 -16.71 17.45 -4.68
N GLU A 60 -17.60 16.47 -4.55
CA GLU A 60 -18.58 16.10 -5.58
C GLU A 60 -20.02 16.32 -5.13
N GLY A 61 -20.23 16.76 -3.89
CA GLY A 61 -21.55 16.89 -3.29
C GLY A 61 -22.30 15.56 -3.27
N PHE A 62 -23.60 15.60 -3.39
CA PHE A 62 -24.42 14.38 -3.40
C PHE A 62 -24.20 13.47 -4.62
N THR A 63 -23.44 13.91 -5.64
CA THR A 63 -23.18 13.06 -6.82
C THR A 63 -22.11 12.00 -6.61
N PHE A 64 -21.39 12.03 -5.46
CA PHE A 64 -20.33 11.08 -5.14
C PHE A 64 -20.81 9.61 -5.14
N TYR A 65 -22.10 9.35 -4.84
CA TYR A 65 -22.64 7.98 -4.87
C TYR A 65 -22.54 7.33 -6.25
N LYS A 66 -22.50 8.13 -7.34
CA LYS A 66 -22.32 7.60 -8.71
C LYS A 66 -20.99 6.87 -8.88
N ASN A 67 -19.98 7.20 -8.09
CA ASN A 67 -18.71 6.49 -8.09
C ASN A 67 -18.83 5.07 -7.52
N PHE A 68 -19.79 4.87 -6.60
CA PHE A 68 -20.10 3.54 -6.06
C PHE A 68 -20.87 2.68 -7.07
N LEU A 69 -21.68 3.29 -7.93
CA LEU A 69 -22.37 2.58 -9.01
C LEU A 69 -21.39 2.13 -10.12
N LYS A 70 -20.21 2.73 -10.19
CA LYS A 70 -19.14 2.35 -11.12
C LYS A 70 -18.16 1.31 -10.55
N ILE A 71 -18.44 0.77 -9.37
CA ILE A 71 -17.66 -0.31 -8.78
C ILE A 71 -17.75 -1.53 -9.68
N GLY A 72 -16.62 -1.93 -10.23
CA GLY A 72 -16.47 -3.12 -11.03
C GLY A 72 -15.50 -4.11 -10.39
N VAL A 73 -15.20 -5.18 -11.10
CA VAL A 73 -14.25 -6.22 -10.66
C VAL A 73 -12.89 -5.61 -10.30
N SER A 74 -12.41 -4.62 -11.06
CA SER A 74 -11.15 -3.93 -10.77
C SER A 74 -11.15 -3.19 -9.43
N SER A 75 -12.27 -2.56 -9.04
CA SER A 75 -12.38 -1.89 -7.75
C SER A 75 -12.39 -2.88 -6.59
N ILE A 76 -13.11 -4.00 -6.75
CA ILE A 76 -13.18 -5.05 -5.72
C ILE A 76 -11.82 -5.72 -5.55
N LEU A 77 -11.19 -6.15 -6.65
CA LEU A 77 -9.85 -6.76 -6.61
C LEU A 77 -8.82 -5.78 -6.06
N GLY A 78 -8.83 -4.53 -6.52
CA GLY A 78 -7.93 -3.49 -6.01
C GLY A 78 -8.13 -3.26 -4.51
N GLY A 79 -9.37 -3.21 -4.04
CA GLY A 79 -9.70 -3.09 -2.62
C GLY A 79 -9.19 -4.27 -1.79
N LEU A 80 -9.39 -5.49 -2.27
CA LEU A 80 -8.91 -6.72 -1.62
C LEU A 80 -7.37 -6.77 -1.56
N PHE A 81 -6.69 -6.47 -2.67
CA PHE A 81 -5.24 -6.46 -2.71
C PHE A 81 -4.66 -5.39 -1.77
N LEU A 82 -5.27 -4.21 -1.72
CA LEU A 82 -4.82 -3.16 -0.82
C LEU A 82 -5.10 -3.50 0.65
N ALA A 83 -6.23 -4.13 0.95
CA ALA A 83 -6.52 -4.63 2.30
C ALA A 83 -5.52 -5.71 2.73
N THR A 84 -5.21 -6.68 1.86
CA THR A 84 -4.17 -7.69 2.09
C THR A 84 -2.81 -7.05 2.32
N ALA A 85 -2.47 -6.03 1.53
CA ALA A 85 -1.22 -5.29 1.68
C ALA A 85 -1.10 -4.62 3.05
N PHE A 86 -2.12 -3.91 3.49
CA PHE A 86 -2.13 -3.25 4.81
C PHE A 86 -2.11 -4.26 5.96
N THR A 87 -2.90 -5.32 5.87
CA THR A 87 -2.92 -6.39 6.86
C THR A 87 -1.55 -7.04 6.98
N GLY A 88 -0.99 -7.46 5.85
CA GLY A 88 0.34 -8.08 5.81
C GLY A 88 1.44 -7.16 6.34
N PHE A 89 1.38 -5.86 6.05
CA PHE A 89 2.34 -4.89 6.58
C PHE A 89 2.32 -4.82 8.10
N ILE A 90 1.12 -4.72 8.71
CA ILE A 90 0.99 -4.62 10.17
C ILE A 90 1.44 -5.92 10.85
N PHE A 91 1.00 -7.08 10.34
CA PHE A 91 1.46 -8.36 10.89
C PHE A 91 2.97 -8.55 10.72
N SER A 92 3.54 -8.20 9.58
CA SER A 92 4.98 -8.30 9.36
C SER A 92 5.75 -7.47 10.39
N ILE A 93 5.40 -6.18 10.56
CA ILE A 93 6.14 -5.28 11.44
C ILE A 93 5.99 -5.62 12.93
N THR A 94 4.94 -6.35 13.31
CA THR A 94 4.77 -6.87 14.67
C THR A 94 5.51 -8.19 14.91
N MET A 95 5.76 -8.98 13.86
CA MET A 95 6.39 -10.31 13.95
C MET A 95 7.89 -10.30 13.62
N THR A 96 8.39 -9.23 12.99
CA THR A 96 9.81 -9.07 12.64
C THR A 96 10.26 -7.62 12.84
N THR A 97 11.46 -7.28 12.40
CA THR A 97 11.96 -5.90 12.49
C THR A 97 11.36 -5.02 11.39
N ALA A 98 11.31 -3.71 11.65
CA ALA A 98 10.90 -2.75 10.61
C ALA A 98 11.81 -2.83 9.38
N ALA A 99 13.12 -3.07 9.57
CA ALA A 99 14.08 -3.22 8.50
C ALA A 99 13.74 -4.41 7.59
N VAL A 100 13.43 -5.58 8.16
CA VAL A 100 13.04 -6.78 7.40
C VAL A 100 11.72 -6.55 6.66
N THR A 101 10.72 -5.93 7.32
CA THR A 101 9.43 -5.62 6.68
C THR A 101 9.62 -4.67 5.49
N LEU A 102 10.40 -3.60 5.65
CA LEU A 102 10.68 -2.65 4.57
C LEU A 102 11.51 -3.28 3.44
N PHE A 103 12.42 -4.21 3.77
CA PHE A 103 13.14 -4.98 2.76
C PHE A 103 12.19 -5.82 1.90
N MET A 104 11.26 -6.52 2.51
CA MET A 104 10.26 -7.28 1.77
C MET A 104 9.39 -6.36 0.90
N LEU A 105 9.02 -5.17 1.41
CA LEU A 105 8.29 -4.17 0.63
C LEU A 105 9.09 -3.60 -0.56
N ALA A 106 10.41 -3.58 -0.50
CA ALA A 106 11.25 -3.18 -1.62
C ALA A 106 11.13 -4.10 -2.84
N ALA A 107 10.54 -5.31 -2.68
CA ALA A 107 10.18 -6.18 -3.79
C ALA A 107 8.95 -5.68 -4.58
N MET A 108 8.12 -4.78 -4.02
CA MET A 108 6.89 -4.29 -4.65
C MET A 108 7.07 -3.79 -6.09
N PRO A 109 8.04 -2.91 -6.42
CA PRO A 109 8.20 -2.42 -7.78
C PRO A 109 8.61 -3.52 -8.76
N PHE A 110 9.38 -4.53 -8.32
CA PHE A 110 9.74 -5.67 -9.17
C PHE A 110 8.53 -6.54 -9.48
N ILE A 111 7.72 -6.85 -8.46
CA ILE A 111 6.48 -7.63 -8.64
C ILE A 111 5.50 -6.86 -9.54
N ALA A 112 5.32 -5.56 -9.30
CA ALA A 112 4.45 -4.70 -10.11
C ALA A 112 4.92 -4.64 -11.57
N ALA A 113 6.24 -4.65 -11.81
CA ALA A 113 6.82 -4.66 -13.13
C ALA A 113 6.57 -5.98 -13.86
N ILE A 114 6.78 -7.12 -13.19
CA ILE A 114 6.54 -8.45 -13.75
C ILE A 114 5.06 -8.62 -14.08
N VAL A 115 4.18 -8.32 -13.13
CA VAL A 115 2.73 -8.46 -13.34
C VAL A 115 2.23 -7.45 -14.39
N GLY A 116 2.75 -6.21 -14.38
CA GLY A 116 2.43 -5.19 -15.37
C GLY A 116 2.84 -5.58 -16.79
N TYR A 117 3.98 -6.26 -16.95
CA TYR A 117 4.38 -6.81 -18.25
C TYR A 117 3.36 -7.84 -18.76
N PHE A 118 2.95 -8.80 -17.93
CA PHE A 118 2.00 -9.84 -18.35
C PHE A 118 0.55 -9.36 -18.49
N VAL A 119 0.10 -8.47 -17.62
CA VAL A 119 -1.31 -8.03 -17.57
C VAL A 119 -1.57 -6.80 -18.43
N LEU A 120 -0.62 -5.85 -18.47
CA LEU A 120 -0.76 -4.57 -19.15
C LEU A 120 0.04 -4.47 -20.44
N GLY A 121 0.94 -5.43 -20.72
CA GLY A 121 1.87 -5.37 -21.85
C GLY A 121 2.93 -4.24 -21.70
N GLU A 122 3.17 -3.75 -20.49
CA GLU A 122 4.10 -2.64 -20.24
C GLU A 122 5.57 -3.10 -20.37
N ILE A 123 6.35 -2.39 -21.17
CA ILE A 123 7.80 -2.63 -21.27
C ILE A 123 8.52 -1.66 -20.33
N LEU A 124 9.33 -2.20 -19.43
CA LEU A 124 10.14 -1.41 -18.51
C LEU A 124 11.27 -0.69 -19.24
N LYS A 125 11.40 0.61 -18.95
CA LYS A 125 12.58 1.36 -19.39
C LYS A 125 13.82 0.88 -18.64
N LYS A 126 14.97 0.77 -19.31
CA LYS A 126 16.25 0.38 -18.69
C LYS A 126 16.61 1.27 -17.47
N SER A 127 16.31 2.58 -17.56
CA SER A 127 16.54 3.51 -16.44
C SER A 127 15.70 3.15 -15.20
N THR A 128 14.46 2.71 -15.37
CA THR A 128 13.59 2.26 -14.28
C THR A 128 14.15 0.99 -13.63
N LEU A 129 14.59 0.02 -14.45
CA LEU A 129 15.19 -1.20 -13.94
C LEU A 129 16.47 -0.91 -13.14
N ILE A 130 17.34 -0.03 -13.62
CA ILE A 130 18.56 0.39 -12.91
C ILE A 130 18.19 1.05 -11.57
N ALA A 131 17.22 1.97 -11.56
CA ALA A 131 16.77 2.64 -10.34
C ALA A 131 16.21 1.65 -9.30
N MET A 132 15.46 0.64 -9.75
CA MET A 132 14.96 -0.44 -8.89
C MET A 132 16.10 -1.23 -8.27
N VAL A 133 17.09 -1.65 -9.06
CA VAL A 133 18.26 -2.40 -8.58
C VAL A 133 19.06 -1.57 -7.56
N VAL A 134 19.30 -0.29 -7.83
CA VAL A 134 19.99 0.61 -6.90
C VAL A 134 19.21 0.76 -5.59
N ALA A 135 17.87 0.94 -5.66
CA ALA A 135 17.04 1.01 -4.47
C ALA A 135 17.09 -0.30 -3.66
N PHE A 136 17.04 -1.45 -4.34
CA PHE A 136 17.13 -2.77 -3.70
C PHE A 136 18.49 -2.97 -2.99
N ILE A 137 19.58 -2.59 -3.64
CA ILE A 137 20.93 -2.64 -3.02
C ILE A 137 20.98 -1.75 -1.77
N GLY A 138 20.41 -0.54 -1.83
CA GLY A 138 20.34 0.37 -0.68
C GLY A 138 19.65 -0.27 0.53
N VAL A 139 18.54 -0.96 0.29
CA VAL A 139 17.81 -1.69 1.34
C VAL A 139 18.60 -2.91 1.85
N CYS A 140 19.31 -3.63 0.98
CA CYS A 140 20.21 -4.72 1.38
C CYS A 140 21.32 -4.23 2.33
N VAL A 141 21.97 -3.10 2.01
CA VAL A 141 23.00 -2.49 2.86
C VAL A 141 22.46 -2.12 4.24
N MET A 142 21.22 -1.62 4.30
CA MET A 142 20.57 -1.30 5.57
C MET A 142 20.40 -2.55 6.47
N ILE A 143 20.10 -3.72 5.89
CA ILE A 143 19.85 -4.95 6.64
C ILE A 143 21.16 -5.63 7.09
N ILE A 144 22.24 -5.51 6.35
CA ILE A 144 23.53 -6.15 6.70
C ILE A 144 24.03 -5.68 8.07
N ASN A 145 23.72 -4.43 8.44
CA ASN A 145 24.13 -3.84 9.72
C ASN A 145 23.14 -4.10 10.87
N ASP A 146 21.94 -4.59 10.56
CA ASP A 146 20.92 -4.91 11.57
C ASP A 146 21.00 -6.41 11.91
N SER A 147 21.12 -6.73 13.19
CA SER A 147 20.97 -8.12 13.65
C SER A 147 19.57 -8.58 13.22
N ILE A 148 19.51 -9.53 12.30
CA ILE A 148 18.24 -10.06 11.78
C ILE A 148 17.53 -10.79 12.94
N SER A 149 16.87 -10.01 13.78
CA SER A 149 16.00 -10.52 14.83
C SER A 149 14.57 -10.50 14.30
N GLY A 150 13.90 -11.63 14.30
CA GLY A 150 12.53 -11.75 13.86
C GLY A 150 12.20 -13.12 13.30
N THR A 151 10.92 -13.36 13.06
CA THR A 151 10.45 -14.64 12.57
C THR A 151 10.50 -14.71 11.05
N ALA A 152 10.86 -15.86 10.48
CA ALA A 152 10.76 -16.10 9.04
C ALA A 152 9.31 -15.90 8.54
N LEU A 153 8.32 -16.22 9.38
CA LEU A 153 6.90 -15.99 9.09
C LEU A 153 6.61 -14.49 8.90
N GLY A 154 7.16 -13.60 9.74
CA GLY A 154 7.03 -12.15 9.60
C GLY A 154 7.57 -11.65 8.26
N ALA A 155 8.72 -12.18 7.80
CA ALA A 155 9.28 -11.85 6.49
C ALA A 155 8.39 -12.33 5.33
N ILE A 156 7.87 -13.56 5.40
CA ILE A 156 6.95 -14.10 4.38
C ILE A 156 5.68 -13.23 4.29
N ILE A 157 5.10 -12.85 5.43
CA ILE A 157 3.93 -11.98 5.49
C ILE A 157 4.24 -10.59 4.89
N GLY A 158 5.46 -10.07 5.15
CA GLY A 158 5.96 -8.85 4.52
C GLY A 158 6.03 -8.94 2.99
N PHE A 159 6.46 -10.08 2.46
CA PHE A 159 6.47 -10.33 1.02
C PHE A 159 5.06 -10.44 0.44
N ILE A 160 4.11 -11.06 1.16
CA ILE A 160 2.68 -11.07 0.79
C ILE A 160 2.14 -9.64 0.76
N SER A 161 2.49 -8.80 1.72
CA SER A 161 2.14 -7.38 1.73
C SER A 161 2.67 -6.65 0.49
N ALA A 162 3.94 -6.85 0.14
CA ALA A 162 4.54 -6.27 -1.08
C ALA A 162 3.80 -6.71 -2.34
N THR A 163 3.43 -7.99 -2.41
CA THR A 163 2.64 -8.54 -3.51
C THR A 163 1.26 -7.89 -3.58
N GLY A 164 0.58 -7.72 -2.45
CA GLY A 164 -0.71 -7.02 -2.38
C GLY A 164 -0.63 -5.58 -2.91
N PHE A 165 0.36 -4.79 -2.48
CA PHE A 165 0.58 -3.44 -3.01
C PHE A 165 0.87 -3.43 -4.51
N ALA A 166 1.70 -4.36 -4.99
CA ALA A 166 2.02 -4.49 -6.41
C ALA A 166 0.77 -4.78 -7.24
N LEU A 167 -0.02 -5.77 -6.82
CA LEU A 167 -1.26 -6.16 -7.49
C LEU A 167 -2.30 -5.04 -7.46
N TYR A 168 -2.46 -4.33 -6.34
CA TYR A 168 -3.29 -3.13 -6.27
C TYR A 168 -2.87 -2.10 -7.32
N THR A 169 -1.58 -1.79 -7.39
CA THR A 169 -1.05 -0.80 -8.34
C THR A 169 -1.30 -1.20 -9.80
N VAL A 170 -1.15 -2.48 -10.13
CA VAL A 170 -1.44 -2.99 -11.48
C VAL A 170 -2.95 -2.96 -11.76
N THR A 171 -3.78 -3.36 -10.79
CA THR A 171 -5.24 -3.40 -10.95
C THR A 171 -5.85 -2.03 -11.24
N ILE A 172 -5.41 -0.96 -10.58
CA ILE A 172 -5.90 0.40 -10.86
C ILE A 172 -5.41 0.97 -12.19
N ARG A 173 -4.33 0.41 -12.77
CA ARG A 173 -3.85 0.75 -14.12
C ARG A 173 -4.52 -0.09 -15.19
N TRP A 174 -4.94 -1.32 -14.87
CA TRP A 174 -5.61 -2.23 -15.80
C TRP A 174 -6.91 -1.65 -16.36
N LYS A 175 -7.70 -0.96 -15.51
CA LYS A 175 -8.91 -0.25 -15.93
C LYS A 175 -8.82 1.20 -15.48
N PRO A 176 -8.46 2.15 -16.37
CA PRO A 176 -8.29 3.56 -16.03
C PRO A 176 -9.54 4.25 -15.48
N GLU A 177 -10.73 3.74 -15.85
CA GLU A 177 -12.01 4.25 -15.35
C GLU A 177 -12.29 3.85 -13.89
N THR A 178 -11.49 2.94 -13.30
CA THR A 178 -11.67 2.49 -11.92
C THR A 178 -11.64 3.68 -10.96
N PRO A 179 -12.69 3.91 -10.17
CA PRO A 179 -12.74 5.04 -9.24
C PRO A 179 -11.77 4.80 -8.08
N LYS A 180 -10.59 5.42 -8.17
CA LYS A 180 -9.44 5.16 -7.28
C LYS A 180 -9.78 5.39 -5.80
N PHE A 181 -10.43 6.51 -5.48
CA PHE A 181 -10.80 6.81 -4.09
C PHE A 181 -11.82 5.81 -3.53
N THR A 182 -12.82 5.44 -4.32
CA THR A 182 -13.81 4.43 -3.94
C THR A 182 -13.17 3.07 -3.71
N THR A 183 -12.15 2.71 -4.52
CA THR A 183 -11.36 1.48 -4.32
C THR A 183 -10.63 1.49 -2.97
N VAL A 184 -10.08 2.64 -2.55
CA VAL A 184 -9.43 2.76 -1.23
C VAL A 184 -10.46 2.72 -0.09
N VAL A 185 -11.66 3.30 -0.29
CA VAL A 185 -12.78 3.15 0.66
C VAL A 185 -13.15 1.67 0.82
N LEU A 186 -13.26 0.92 -0.28
CA LEU A 186 -13.52 -0.53 -0.22
C LEU A 186 -12.43 -1.27 0.55
N ALA A 187 -11.16 -0.93 0.33
CA ALA A 187 -10.06 -1.52 1.10
C ALA A 187 -10.20 -1.26 2.60
N GLY A 188 -10.58 -0.04 2.98
CA GLY A 188 -10.86 0.30 4.38
C GLY A 188 -12.03 -0.49 4.96
N LEU A 189 -13.09 -0.68 4.19
CA LEU A 189 -14.22 -1.53 4.60
C LEU A 189 -13.82 -2.99 4.75
N PHE A 190 -13.04 -3.54 3.81
CA PHE A 190 -12.51 -4.91 3.94
C PHE A 190 -11.64 -5.07 5.18
N LEU A 191 -10.79 -4.08 5.50
CA LEU A 191 -10.00 -4.08 6.74
C LEU A 191 -10.89 -4.08 7.99
N SER A 192 -12.00 -3.35 7.97
CA SER A 192 -12.93 -3.32 9.10
C SER A 192 -13.67 -4.64 9.30
N LEU A 193 -13.88 -5.42 8.23
CA LEU A 193 -14.52 -6.74 8.31
C LEU A 193 -13.59 -7.83 8.85
N ILE A 194 -12.28 -7.67 8.78
CA ILE A 194 -11.30 -8.63 9.33
C ILE A 194 -11.40 -8.75 10.86
N HIS A 195 -11.98 -7.75 11.52
CA HIS A 195 -12.17 -7.77 12.98
C HIS A 195 -13.29 -8.70 13.45
N ILE A 196 -14.22 -9.07 12.58
CA ILE A 196 -15.35 -9.97 12.90
C ILE A 196 -14.91 -11.41 12.76
#